data_61ce76f458f45e36fddd7178fab8f936
#
_entry.id   61ce76f458f45e36fddd7178fab8f936
#
_cell.length_a   1.000
_cell.length_b   1.000
_cell.length_c   1.000
_cell.angle_alpha   90.00
_cell.angle_beta   90.00
_cell.angle_gamma   90.00
#
_symmetry.space_group_name_H-M   'P 1'
#
loop_
_entity.id
_entity.type
_entity.pdbx_description
1 polymer ?
#
loop_
_entity_poly.entity_id
_entity_poly.type
_entity_poly.pdbx_seq_one_letter_code
_entity_poly.pdbx_strand_id
1 'polypeptide(L)'
;MIVYPAIDISKGEIVRLTKGNFSKKKIYKKNLVEQVQSFQENGATWIHVVDLDGALSGENKNEYSIRKVIENTSCKVQLGGGIRTIKDIEKWISLGINRVIIGTSAIINEGLVKEAVKKFPKKVSVGLDLIGDFVAIKGWTEVFKEKEAVYFFRKFSDLEVESIIYTDINNDGVLKGPNFTNILKYKNIVKVPLIASGGVANFQDIKKLYSFNIEGVIVGKAIYDNKVNLNEIFSLKKNVKN
;
A
#
# COMPACT_ATOMS: atom_id res chain seq x y z
N MET A 1 -8.43 12.72 4.19
CA MET A 1 -7.92 11.52 3.48
C MET A 1 -6.47 11.74 3.07
N ILE A 2 -5.59 10.77 3.28
CA ILE A 2 -4.18 10.81 2.84
C ILE A 2 -4.10 10.17 1.46
N VAL A 3 -3.42 10.82 0.51
CA VAL A 3 -3.07 10.21 -0.78
C VAL A 3 -1.63 9.70 -0.69
N TYR A 4 -1.45 8.42 -0.97
CA TYR A 4 -0.17 7.73 -0.97
C TYR A 4 0.27 7.50 -2.43
N PRO A 5 1.17 8.32 -3.00
CA PRO A 5 1.79 7.96 -4.26
C PRO A 5 2.62 6.70 -4.07
N ALA A 6 2.49 5.76 -5.02
CA ALA A 6 3.10 4.45 -4.86
C ALA A 6 4.32 4.25 -5.75
N ILE A 7 5.33 3.58 -5.21
CA ILE A 7 6.55 3.15 -5.91
C ILE A 7 6.69 1.65 -5.71
N ASP A 8 6.53 0.88 -6.79
CA ASP A 8 6.87 -0.53 -6.81
C ASP A 8 8.29 -0.68 -7.33
N ILE A 9 9.13 -1.41 -6.59
CA ILE A 9 10.53 -1.62 -6.92
C ILE A 9 10.75 -3.10 -7.29
N SER A 10 11.35 -3.33 -8.45
CA SER A 10 11.82 -4.66 -8.85
C SER A 10 13.17 -4.52 -9.53
N LYS A 11 14.17 -5.26 -9.06
CA LYS A 11 15.56 -5.22 -9.55
C LYS A 11 16.14 -3.80 -9.57
N GLY A 12 15.78 -3.00 -8.56
CA GLY A 12 16.24 -1.60 -8.42
C GLY A 12 15.50 -0.58 -9.29
N GLU A 13 14.56 -1.00 -10.11
CA GLU A 13 13.81 -0.15 -11.05
C GLU A 13 12.39 0.14 -10.56
N ILE A 14 11.85 1.31 -10.94
CA ILE A 14 10.44 1.63 -10.75
C ILE A 14 9.62 0.87 -11.79
N VAL A 15 8.68 0.07 -11.30
CA VAL A 15 7.83 -0.74 -12.17
C VAL A 15 6.35 -0.62 -11.81
N ARG A 16 5.49 -1.12 -12.68
CA ARG A 16 4.08 -1.37 -12.39
C ARG A 16 3.65 -2.69 -13.00
N LEU A 17 2.90 -3.43 -12.24
CA LEU A 17 2.24 -4.65 -12.69
C LEU A 17 0.80 -4.32 -13.12
N THR A 18 0.20 -5.19 -13.90
CA THR A 18 -1.23 -5.19 -14.17
C THR A 18 -1.81 -6.45 -13.53
N LYS A 19 -2.68 -6.28 -12.53
CA LYS A 19 -3.26 -7.38 -11.74
C LYS A 19 -2.18 -8.30 -11.13
N GLY A 20 -1.07 -7.73 -10.67
CA GLY A 20 0.06 -8.46 -10.09
C GLY A 20 0.84 -9.35 -11.08
N ASN A 21 0.53 -9.30 -12.36
CA ASN A 21 1.17 -10.18 -13.35
C ASN A 21 2.58 -9.68 -13.72
N PHE A 22 3.61 -10.42 -13.29
CA PHE A 22 5.01 -10.11 -13.57
C PHE A 22 5.38 -10.18 -15.08
N SER A 23 4.65 -10.97 -15.88
CA SER A 23 4.86 -11.00 -17.34
C SER A 23 4.34 -9.73 -18.03
N LYS A 24 3.48 -8.96 -17.37
CA LYS A 24 2.95 -7.67 -17.83
C LYS A 24 3.58 -6.50 -17.08
N LYS A 25 4.81 -6.67 -16.60
CA LYS A 25 5.57 -5.63 -15.91
C LYS A 25 5.94 -4.51 -16.89
N LYS A 26 5.52 -3.29 -16.57
CA LYS A 26 5.94 -2.07 -17.26
C LYS A 26 7.03 -1.40 -16.42
N ILE A 27 8.19 -1.16 -17.01
CA ILE A 27 9.29 -0.42 -16.41
C ILE A 27 9.12 1.05 -16.76
N TYR A 28 9.20 1.93 -15.77
CA TYR A 28 9.22 3.36 -15.98
C TYR A 28 10.66 3.84 -15.84
N LYS A 29 11.25 4.31 -16.97
CA LYS A 29 12.62 4.86 -17.02
C LYS A 29 12.69 6.22 -16.31
N LYS A 30 12.39 6.23 -15.01
CA LYS A 30 12.46 7.40 -14.14
C LYS A 30 13.51 7.16 -13.07
N ASN A 31 14.30 8.18 -12.77
CA ASN A 31 15.20 8.16 -11.64
C ASN A 31 14.38 8.04 -10.34
N LEU A 32 14.72 7.08 -9.49
CA LEU A 32 14.01 6.83 -8.24
C LEU A 32 14.02 8.05 -7.31
N VAL A 33 15.18 8.71 -7.19
CA VAL A 33 15.34 9.89 -6.34
C VAL A 33 14.53 11.07 -6.86
N GLU A 34 14.62 11.35 -8.16
CA GLU A 34 13.83 12.42 -8.81
C GLU A 34 12.31 12.16 -8.64
N GLN A 35 11.88 10.91 -8.75
CA GLN A 35 10.46 10.59 -8.58
C GLN A 35 9.99 10.82 -7.13
N VAL A 36 10.81 10.45 -6.16
CA VAL A 36 10.53 10.68 -4.73
C VAL A 36 10.48 12.17 -4.42
N GLN A 37 11.46 12.95 -4.90
CA GLN A 37 11.50 14.40 -4.75
C GLN A 37 10.30 15.08 -5.41
N SER A 38 9.93 14.66 -6.63
CA SER A 38 8.75 15.16 -7.31
C SER A 38 7.46 14.92 -6.50
N PHE A 39 7.31 13.80 -5.83
CA PHE A 39 6.15 13.57 -4.96
C PHE A 39 6.13 14.56 -3.79
N GLN A 40 7.27 14.75 -3.14
CA GLN A 40 7.41 15.68 -2.02
C GLN A 40 7.14 17.13 -2.44
N GLU A 41 7.73 17.61 -3.52
CA GLU A 41 7.58 18.97 -4.05
C GLU A 41 6.13 19.28 -4.42
N ASN A 42 5.39 18.29 -4.90
CA ASN A 42 3.97 18.42 -5.20
C ASN A 42 3.06 18.28 -3.96
N GLY A 43 3.61 18.08 -2.76
CA GLY A 43 2.88 18.11 -1.49
C GLY A 43 2.46 16.76 -0.92
N ALA A 44 3.05 15.66 -1.37
CA ALA A 44 2.90 14.36 -0.71
C ALA A 44 3.40 14.45 0.74
N THR A 45 2.70 13.79 1.65
CA THR A 45 3.12 13.67 3.06
C THR A 45 3.54 12.26 3.40
N TRP A 46 3.16 11.30 2.57
CA TRP A 46 3.49 9.89 2.66
C TRP A 46 3.84 9.35 1.28
N ILE A 47 4.70 8.35 1.25
CA ILE A 47 5.02 7.55 0.06
C ILE A 47 4.77 6.08 0.40
N HIS A 48 4.10 5.35 -0.49
CA HIS A 48 3.91 3.91 -0.39
C HIS A 48 4.94 3.20 -1.25
N VAL A 49 5.75 2.35 -0.65
CA VAL A 49 6.81 1.59 -1.33
C VAL A 49 6.54 0.09 -1.22
N VAL A 50 6.71 -0.63 -2.32
CA VAL A 50 6.61 -2.09 -2.35
C VAL A 50 7.88 -2.70 -2.93
N ASP A 51 8.54 -3.56 -2.16
CA ASP A 51 9.59 -4.47 -2.66
C ASP A 51 8.92 -5.69 -3.31
N LEU A 52 8.77 -5.66 -4.64
CA LEU A 52 8.11 -6.75 -5.36
C LEU A 52 8.95 -8.03 -5.37
N ASP A 53 10.27 -7.92 -5.42
CA ASP A 53 11.16 -9.08 -5.37
C ASP A 53 11.13 -9.71 -3.97
N GLY A 54 11.08 -8.87 -2.92
CA GLY A 54 10.89 -9.30 -1.54
C GLY A 54 9.53 -9.96 -1.31
N ALA A 55 8.48 -9.45 -1.93
CA ALA A 55 7.14 -10.05 -1.85
C ALA A 55 7.11 -11.49 -2.39
N LEU A 56 7.87 -11.78 -3.45
CA LEU A 56 7.99 -13.12 -4.03
C LEU A 56 8.94 -14.02 -3.24
N SER A 57 10.19 -13.57 -3.05
CA SER A 57 11.26 -14.41 -2.48
C SER A 57 11.28 -14.41 -0.95
N GLY A 58 10.80 -13.34 -0.33
CA GLY A 58 10.95 -13.08 1.11
C GLY A 58 12.32 -12.51 1.50
N GLU A 59 13.16 -12.22 0.53
CA GLU A 59 14.46 -11.61 0.72
C GLU A 59 14.41 -10.12 0.36
N ASN A 60 15.05 -9.26 1.15
CA ASN A 60 15.08 -7.81 0.93
C ASN A 60 16.04 -7.44 -0.22
N LYS A 61 15.72 -7.82 -1.45
CA LYS A 61 16.61 -7.66 -2.62
C LYS A 61 16.77 -6.21 -3.06
N ASN A 62 15.80 -5.34 -2.72
CA ASN A 62 15.82 -3.93 -3.12
C ASN A 62 16.21 -2.98 -1.97
N GLU A 63 16.88 -3.48 -0.92
CA GLU A 63 17.24 -2.66 0.25
C GLU A 63 17.99 -1.37 -0.13
N TYR A 64 18.94 -1.45 -1.04
CA TYR A 64 19.69 -0.28 -1.50
C TYR A 64 18.77 0.80 -2.11
N SER A 65 17.82 0.40 -2.94
CA SER A 65 16.86 1.32 -3.55
C SER A 65 15.90 1.91 -2.53
N ILE A 66 15.45 1.10 -1.55
CA ILE A 66 14.56 1.55 -0.47
C ILE A 66 15.30 2.56 0.43
N ARG A 67 16.58 2.32 0.77
CA ARG A 67 17.40 3.30 1.50
C ARG A 67 17.49 4.64 0.75
N LYS A 68 17.70 4.61 -0.57
CA LYS A 68 17.69 5.83 -1.38
C LYS A 68 16.34 6.58 -1.29
N VAL A 69 15.21 5.88 -1.24
CA VAL A 69 13.91 6.54 -1.02
C VAL A 69 13.90 7.24 0.33
N ILE A 70 14.28 6.55 1.40
CA ILE A 70 14.27 7.10 2.77
C ILE A 70 15.17 8.33 2.90
N GLU A 71 16.38 8.25 2.35
CA GLU A 71 17.42 9.28 2.45
C GLU A 71 17.11 10.55 1.64
N ASN A 72 16.25 10.46 0.60
CA ASN A 72 15.98 11.55 -0.33
C ASN A 72 14.56 12.15 -0.19
N THR A 73 13.88 11.92 0.94
CA THR A 73 12.57 12.52 1.20
C THR A 73 12.38 12.88 2.66
N SER A 74 11.62 13.96 2.89
CA SER A 74 11.03 14.28 4.21
C SER A 74 9.63 13.69 4.38
N CYS A 75 9.06 13.06 3.34
CA CYS A 75 7.78 12.35 3.45
C CYS A 75 7.93 11.15 4.36
N LYS A 76 6.86 10.81 5.07
CA LYS A 76 6.79 9.52 5.74
C LYS A 76 6.72 8.39 4.72
N VAL A 77 7.42 7.29 4.99
CA VAL A 77 7.45 6.13 4.09
C VAL A 77 6.78 4.93 4.75
N GLN A 78 5.85 4.31 4.03
CA GLN A 78 5.34 2.98 4.38
C GLN A 78 5.87 1.94 3.39
N LEU A 79 6.31 0.81 3.91
CA LEU A 79 6.97 -0.25 3.13
C LEU A 79 6.22 -1.57 3.26
N GLY A 80 5.90 -2.18 2.11
CA GLY A 80 5.45 -3.57 1.98
C GLY A 80 6.39 -4.40 1.13
N GLY A 81 6.19 -5.72 1.16
CA GLY A 81 7.00 -6.68 0.42
C GLY A 81 8.08 -7.35 1.26
N GLY A 82 8.03 -8.67 1.40
CA GLY A 82 9.06 -9.48 2.07
C GLY A 82 9.13 -9.41 3.59
N ILE A 83 8.24 -8.71 4.27
CA ILE A 83 8.24 -8.58 5.73
C ILE A 83 7.58 -9.81 6.36
N ARG A 84 8.38 -10.67 7.00
CA ARG A 84 7.94 -11.99 7.50
C ARG A 84 8.22 -12.24 8.97
N THR A 85 9.11 -11.47 9.59
CA THR A 85 9.55 -11.66 10.97
C THR A 85 9.58 -10.35 11.74
N ILE A 86 9.62 -10.43 13.07
CA ILE A 86 9.86 -9.28 13.95
C ILE A 86 11.21 -8.62 13.65
N LYS A 87 12.22 -9.40 13.28
CA LYS A 87 13.53 -8.87 12.91
C LYS A 87 13.49 -8.03 11.63
N ASP A 88 12.67 -8.42 10.64
CA ASP A 88 12.47 -7.61 9.43
C ASP A 88 11.81 -6.27 9.77
N ILE A 89 10.80 -6.29 10.63
CA ILE A 89 10.11 -5.08 11.10
C ILE A 89 11.09 -4.15 11.82
N GLU A 90 11.85 -4.69 12.77
CA GLU A 90 12.85 -3.94 13.53
C GLU A 90 13.91 -3.32 12.63
N LYS A 91 14.45 -4.10 11.68
CA LYS A 91 15.40 -3.64 10.68
C LYS A 91 14.86 -2.44 9.90
N TRP A 92 13.67 -2.55 9.31
CA TRP A 92 13.13 -1.48 8.48
C TRP A 92 12.78 -0.22 9.28
N ILE A 93 12.25 -0.37 10.49
CA ILE A 93 11.97 0.77 11.37
C ILE A 93 13.27 1.47 11.78
N SER A 94 14.34 0.72 12.10
CA SER A 94 15.65 1.29 12.46
C SER A 94 16.31 2.04 11.28
N LEU A 95 16.00 1.65 10.05
CA LEU A 95 16.44 2.32 8.82
C LEU A 95 15.62 3.57 8.46
N GLY A 96 14.58 3.90 9.24
CA GLY A 96 13.78 5.11 9.03
C GLY A 96 12.42 4.90 8.37
N ILE A 97 11.99 3.66 8.11
CA ILE A 97 10.63 3.37 7.68
C ILE A 97 9.64 3.76 8.80
N ASN A 98 8.66 4.58 8.46
CA ASN A 98 7.67 5.07 9.42
C ASN A 98 6.58 4.03 9.70
N ARG A 99 6.26 3.16 8.74
CA ARG A 99 5.24 2.13 8.87
C ARG A 99 5.55 0.93 7.97
N VAL A 100 5.50 -0.26 8.54
CA VAL A 100 5.63 -1.52 7.79
C VAL A 100 4.26 -2.10 7.47
N ILE A 101 4.16 -2.80 6.33
CA ILE A 101 2.94 -3.45 5.87
C ILE A 101 3.20 -4.94 5.81
N ILE A 102 2.48 -5.70 6.63
CA ILE A 102 2.56 -7.15 6.66
C ILE A 102 1.43 -7.69 5.77
N GLY A 103 1.78 -8.39 4.70
CA GLY A 103 0.82 -9.04 3.78
C GLY A 103 0.67 -10.52 4.09
N THR A 104 1.20 -11.39 3.24
CA THR A 104 1.13 -12.87 3.36
C THR A 104 1.37 -13.39 4.76
N SER A 105 2.38 -12.86 5.47
CA SER A 105 2.74 -13.32 6.81
C SER A 105 1.68 -13.02 7.86
N ALA A 106 0.85 -12.00 7.67
CA ALA A 106 -0.29 -11.73 8.54
C ALA A 106 -1.36 -12.83 8.44
N ILE A 107 -1.50 -13.44 7.27
CA ILE A 107 -2.50 -14.47 6.99
C ILE A 107 -2.05 -15.83 7.50
N ILE A 108 -0.79 -16.21 7.23
CA ILE A 108 -0.24 -17.55 7.58
C ILE A 108 0.32 -17.62 8.99
N ASN A 109 0.68 -16.50 9.60
CA ASN A 109 1.20 -16.39 10.97
C ASN A 109 0.53 -15.24 11.72
N GLU A 110 -0.70 -15.43 12.14
CA GLU A 110 -1.50 -14.40 12.81
C GLU A 110 -0.88 -13.91 14.13
N GLY A 111 -0.04 -14.73 14.78
CA GLY A 111 0.71 -14.37 15.99
C GLY A 111 1.73 -13.24 15.75
N LEU A 112 2.31 -13.19 14.55
CA LEU A 112 3.27 -12.16 14.15
C LEU A 112 2.68 -10.76 14.27
N VAL A 113 1.44 -10.54 13.79
CA VAL A 113 0.80 -9.21 13.83
C VAL A 113 0.57 -8.77 15.28
N LYS A 114 0.09 -9.67 16.14
CA LYS A 114 -0.14 -9.38 17.56
C LYS A 114 1.15 -8.97 18.28
N GLU A 115 2.24 -9.71 18.04
CA GLU A 115 3.56 -9.37 18.59
C GLU A 115 4.08 -8.04 18.03
N ALA A 116 3.96 -7.84 16.71
CA ALA A 116 4.44 -6.65 16.04
C ALA A 116 3.75 -5.37 16.52
N VAL A 117 2.42 -5.38 16.66
CA VAL A 117 1.66 -4.22 17.16
C VAL A 117 2.06 -3.88 18.59
N LYS A 118 2.27 -4.91 19.44
CA LYS A 118 2.73 -4.69 20.82
C LYS A 118 4.14 -4.09 20.88
N LYS A 119 5.07 -4.58 20.05
CA LYS A 119 6.48 -4.14 20.05
C LYS A 119 6.68 -2.79 19.31
N PHE A 120 5.89 -2.54 18.26
CA PHE A 120 6.02 -1.35 17.41
C PHE A 120 4.66 -0.64 17.25
N PRO A 121 4.11 -0.05 18.34
CA PRO A 121 2.82 0.61 18.30
C PRO A 121 2.79 1.72 17.26
N LYS A 122 1.66 1.82 16.52
CA LYS A 122 1.45 2.80 15.43
C LYS A 122 2.41 2.71 14.24
N LYS A 123 3.14 1.60 14.12
CA LYS A 123 4.09 1.39 13.01
C LYS A 123 3.79 0.15 12.16
N VAL A 124 2.69 -0.56 12.44
CA VAL A 124 2.33 -1.80 11.78
C VAL A 124 0.97 -1.70 11.13
N SER A 125 0.93 -1.90 9.82
CA SER A 125 -0.30 -2.06 9.03
C SER A 125 -0.37 -3.45 8.42
N VAL A 126 -1.56 -3.86 8.05
CA VAL A 126 -1.79 -5.13 7.35
C VAL A 126 -2.31 -4.85 5.95
N GLY A 127 -1.72 -5.51 4.95
CA GLY A 127 -2.19 -5.53 3.58
C GLY A 127 -3.09 -6.74 3.34
N LEU A 128 -4.33 -6.49 2.90
CA LEU A 128 -5.30 -7.49 2.49
C LEU A 128 -5.60 -7.29 1.01
N ASP A 129 -4.93 -8.07 0.18
CA ASP A 129 -5.06 -8.03 -1.27
C ASP A 129 -6.05 -9.11 -1.70
N LEU A 130 -7.15 -8.73 -2.36
CA LEU A 130 -8.29 -9.61 -2.55
C LEU A 130 -8.53 -9.96 -4.02
N ILE A 131 -8.91 -11.23 -4.22
CA ILE A 131 -9.59 -11.72 -5.43
C ILE A 131 -10.96 -12.22 -4.99
N GLY A 132 -12.01 -11.47 -5.34
CA GLY A 132 -13.35 -11.72 -4.81
C GLY A 132 -13.39 -11.52 -3.28
N ASP A 133 -13.89 -12.52 -2.55
CA ASP A 133 -14.01 -12.50 -1.09
C ASP A 133 -12.84 -13.17 -0.36
N PHE A 134 -11.76 -13.52 -1.05
CA PHE A 134 -10.61 -14.23 -0.48
C PHE A 134 -9.32 -13.44 -0.61
N VAL A 135 -8.42 -13.64 0.37
CA VAL A 135 -7.12 -12.97 0.40
C VAL A 135 -6.11 -13.71 -0.48
N ALA A 136 -5.45 -12.98 -1.37
CA ALA A 136 -4.31 -13.49 -2.11
C ALA A 136 -3.03 -13.39 -1.27
N ILE A 137 -2.16 -14.38 -1.41
CA ILE A 137 -0.91 -14.52 -0.67
C ILE A 137 0.25 -14.79 -1.64
N LYS A 138 1.50 -14.77 -1.11
CA LYS A 138 2.73 -15.10 -1.87
C LYS A 138 2.89 -14.25 -3.15
N GLY A 139 2.75 -12.92 -3.02
CA GLY A 139 2.84 -12.02 -4.18
C GLY A 139 1.71 -12.24 -5.19
N TRP A 140 0.52 -12.59 -4.69
CA TRP A 140 -0.73 -12.85 -5.45
C TRP A 140 -0.71 -14.11 -6.33
N THR A 141 0.22 -15.03 -6.08
CA THR A 141 0.32 -16.30 -6.82
C THR A 141 -0.64 -17.38 -6.29
N GLU A 142 -1.09 -17.23 -5.06
CA GLU A 142 -2.00 -18.16 -4.40
C GLU A 142 -3.16 -17.40 -3.74
N VAL A 143 -4.32 -18.05 -3.64
CA VAL A 143 -5.49 -17.53 -2.93
C VAL A 143 -5.75 -18.38 -1.69
N PHE A 144 -5.80 -17.73 -0.52
CA PHE A 144 -6.11 -18.37 0.74
C PHE A 144 -7.63 -18.55 0.89
N LYS A 145 -8.13 -19.78 0.77
CA LYS A 145 -9.56 -20.08 0.72
C LYS A 145 -10.14 -20.64 2.04
N GLU A 146 -9.30 -20.83 3.06
CA GLU A 146 -9.76 -21.40 4.34
C GLU A 146 -10.68 -20.46 5.12
N LYS A 147 -10.53 -19.14 4.91
CA LYS A 147 -11.32 -18.09 5.54
C LYS A 147 -11.59 -16.96 4.56
N GLU A 148 -12.79 -16.40 4.63
CA GLU A 148 -13.13 -15.20 3.87
C GLU A 148 -12.40 -13.95 4.40
N ALA A 149 -12.22 -12.97 3.54
CA ALA A 149 -11.54 -11.72 3.87
C ALA A 149 -12.16 -10.99 5.07
N VAL A 150 -13.48 -11.04 5.25
CA VAL A 150 -14.21 -10.44 6.38
C VAL A 150 -13.64 -10.89 7.73
N TYR A 151 -13.23 -12.16 7.85
CA TYR A 151 -12.60 -12.67 9.07
C TYR A 151 -11.32 -11.88 9.39
N PHE A 152 -10.46 -11.66 8.40
CA PHE A 152 -9.18 -10.96 8.58
C PHE A 152 -9.37 -9.46 8.83
N PHE A 153 -10.34 -8.82 8.16
CA PHE A 153 -10.67 -7.42 8.43
C PHE A 153 -11.08 -7.20 9.89
N ARG A 154 -11.98 -8.02 10.41
CA ARG A 154 -12.41 -7.95 11.82
C ARG A 154 -11.24 -8.23 12.76
N LYS A 155 -10.51 -9.30 12.53
CA LYS A 155 -9.41 -9.73 13.38
C LYS A 155 -8.33 -8.66 13.50
N PHE A 156 -7.84 -8.11 12.39
CA PHE A 156 -6.78 -7.10 12.45
C PHE A 156 -7.29 -5.75 12.94
N SER A 157 -8.57 -5.44 12.73
CA SER A 157 -9.21 -4.30 13.36
C SER A 157 -9.24 -4.43 14.89
N ASP A 158 -9.53 -5.61 15.43
CA ASP A 158 -9.56 -5.86 16.87
C ASP A 158 -8.14 -5.93 17.49
N LEU A 159 -7.11 -6.19 16.69
CA LEU A 159 -5.70 -6.08 17.10
C LEU A 159 -5.18 -4.64 17.07
N GLU A 160 -6.00 -3.66 16.67
CA GLU A 160 -5.67 -2.23 16.65
C GLU A 160 -4.41 -1.93 15.82
N VAL A 161 -4.27 -2.59 14.65
CA VAL A 161 -3.21 -2.23 13.69
C VAL A 161 -3.34 -0.75 13.29
N GLU A 162 -2.25 -0.10 12.89
CA GLU A 162 -2.27 1.32 12.51
C GLU A 162 -3.21 1.62 11.35
N SER A 163 -3.32 0.70 10.40
CA SER A 163 -4.32 0.72 9.31
C SER A 163 -4.43 -0.63 8.64
N ILE A 164 -5.54 -0.85 7.94
CA ILE A 164 -5.69 -1.95 7.01
C ILE A 164 -5.69 -1.38 5.59
N ILE A 165 -4.84 -1.93 4.73
CA ILE A 165 -4.78 -1.59 3.30
C ILE A 165 -5.60 -2.65 2.57
N TYR A 166 -6.66 -2.23 1.89
CA TYR A 166 -7.48 -3.08 1.04
C TYR A 166 -7.09 -2.87 -0.42
N THR A 167 -6.61 -3.91 -1.09
CA THR A 167 -6.35 -3.90 -2.53
C THR A 167 -7.32 -4.81 -3.28
N ASP A 168 -8.05 -4.26 -4.27
CA ASP A 168 -8.77 -5.07 -5.25
C ASP A 168 -7.84 -5.42 -6.41
N ILE A 169 -7.35 -6.68 -6.44
CA ILE A 169 -6.40 -7.16 -7.45
C ILE A 169 -7.01 -7.09 -8.86
N ASN A 170 -8.31 -7.34 -9.00
CA ASN A 170 -8.96 -7.32 -10.32
C ASN A 170 -8.96 -5.93 -10.95
N ASN A 171 -8.90 -4.88 -10.12
CA ASN A 171 -8.86 -3.49 -10.57
C ASN A 171 -7.44 -2.91 -10.55
N ASP A 172 -6.47 -3.57 -9.89
CA ASP A 172 -5.12 -3.03 -9.76
C ASP A 172 -4.38 -2.93 -11.10
N GLY A 173 -3.85 -1.74 -11.38
CA GLY A 173 -3.14 -1.44 -12.61
C GLY A 173 -4.02 -1.40 -13.88
N VAL A 174 -5.36 -1.41 -13.77
CA VAL A 174 -6.30 -1.46 -14.91
C VAL A 174 -6.86 -0.11 -15.30
N LEU A 175 -6.87 0.88 -14.38
CA LEU A 175 -7.45 2.23 -14.59
C LEU A 175 -8.95 2.20 -14.95
N LYS A 176 -9.73 1.38 -14.24
CA LYS A 176 -11.20 1.27 -14.43
C LYS A 176 -12.02 1.79 -13.24
N GLY A 177 -11.38 2.44 -12.29
CA GLY A 177 -11.97 2.88 -11.04
C GLY A 177 -11.84 1.84 -9.91
N PRO A 178 -11.81 2.29 -8.64
CA PRO A 178 -11.82 1.43 -7.47
C PRO A 178 -13.12 0.64 -7.32
N ASN A 179 -13.07 -0.47 -6.60
CA ASN A 179 -14.26 -1.20 -6.22
C ASN A 179 -14.95 -0.52 -5.01
N PHE A 180 -15.72 0.52 -5.30
CA PHE A 180 -16.36 1.33 -4.27
C PHE A 180 -17.29 0.53 -3.35
N THR A 181 -17.98 -0.47 -3.87
CA THR A 181 -18.90 -1.33 -3.10
C THR A 181 -18.13 -2.11 -2.03
N ASN A 182 -17.03 -2.75 -2.41
CA ASN A 182 -16.22 -3.51 -1.46
C ASN A 182 -15.48 -2.58 -0.49
N ILE A 183 -15.01 -1.41 -0.94
CA ILE A 183 -14.39 -0.43 -0.04
C ILE A 183 -15.37 -0.02 1.05
N LEU A 184 -16.62 0.30 0.73
CA LEU A 184 -17.65 0.63 1.73
C LEU A 184 -18.00 -0.57 2.60
N LYS A 185 -18.12 -1.78 2.03
CA LYS A 185 -18.34 -3.02 2.80
C LYS A 185 -17.31 -3.16 3.92
N TYR A 186 -16.01 -3.04 3.58
CA TYR A 186 -14.94 -3.22 4.55
C TYR A 186 -14.77 -2.02 5.48
N LYS A 187 -14.99 -0.79 5.01
CA LYS A 187 -15.00 0.42 5.85
C LYS A 187 -15.99 0.30 7.00
N ASN A 188 -17.17 -0.28 6.75
CA ASN A 188 -18.20 -0.45 7.77
C ASN A 188 -17.89 -1.58 8.78
N ILE A 189 -16.92 -2.43 8.49
CA ILE A 189 -16.54 -3.56 9.34
C ILE A 189 -15.40 -3.19 10.29
N VAL A 190 -14.46 -2.36 9.83
CA VAL A 190 -13.25 -2.04 10.59
C VAL A 190 -13.40 -0.82 11.49
N LYS A 191 -12.72 -0.83 12.64
CA LYS A 191 -12.63 0.30 13.59
C LYS A 191 -11.34 1.11 13.39
N VAL A 192 -10.37 0.54 12.68
CA VAL A 192 -9.07 1.17 12.37
C VAL A 192 -9.12 1.85 11.01
N PRO A 193 -8.20 2.77 10.70
CA PRO A 193 -8.13 3.42 9.39
C PRO A 193 -8.09 2.43 8.23
N LEU A 194 -8.97 2.63 7.21
CA LEU A 194 -8.95 1.87 5.96
C LEU A 194 -8.28 2.69 4.87
N ILE A 195 -7.31 2.08 4.19
CA ILE A 195 -6.62 2.64 3.03
C ILE A 195 -7.04 1.83 1.80
N ALA A 196 -7.65 2.50 0.82
CA ALA A 196 -8.06 1.87 -0.44
C ALA A 196 -6.88 1.78 -1.42
N SER A 197 -6.78 0.67 -2.15
CA SER A 197 -5.77 0.44 -3.17
C SER A 197 -6.36 -0.32 -4.36
N GLY A 198 -5.80 -0.05 -5.55
CA GLY A 198 -6.22 -0.68 -6.80
C GLY A 198 -7.31 0.09 -7.54
N GLY A 199 -7.11 0.28 -8.84
CA GLY A 199 -8.11 0.75 -9.78
C GLY A 199 -8.21 2.25 -10.01
N VAL A 200 -7.72 3.13 -9.14
CA VAL A 200 -7.81 4.59 -9.34
C VAL A 200 -7.41 4.96 -10.76
N ALA A 201 -8.33 5.55 -11.50
CA ALA A 201 -8.17 5.92 -12.90
C ALA A 201 -8.05 7.43 -13.12
N ASN A 202 -8.68 8.23 -12.28
CA ASN A 202 -8.77 9.68 -12.43
C ASN A 202 -9.03 10.39 -11.09
N PHE A 203 -9.06 11.72 -11.12
CA PHE A 203 -9.28 12.52 -9.93
C PHE A 203 -10.68 12.37 -9.32
N GLN A 204 -11.71 12.07 -10.13
CA GLN A 204 -13.07 11.88 -9.61
C GLN A 204 -13.18 10.64 -8.73
N ASP A 205 -12.40 9.59 -9.02
CA ASP A 205 -12.32 8.42 -8.15
C ASP A 205 -11.81 8.80 -6.75
N ILE A 206 -10.79 9.66 -6.70
CA ILE A 206 -10.20 10.13 -5.43
C ILE A 206 -11.21 11.01 -4.67
N LYS A 207 -11.92 11.91 -5.36
CA LYS A 207 -13.00 12.72 -4.75
C LYS A 207 -14.11 11.85 -4.19
N LYS A 208 -14.50 10.79 -4.91
CA LYS A 208 -15.54 9.86 -4.46
C LYS A 208 -15.08 9.08 -3.21
N LEU A 209 -13.84 8.60 -3.16
CA LEU A 209 -13.28 7.99 -1.95
C LEU A 209 -13.25 8.97 -0.77
N TYR A 210 -12.90 10.23 -1.04
CA TYR A 210 -12.94 11.29 -0.03
C TYR A 210 -14.35 11.49 0.55
N SER A 211 -15.39 11.52 -0.29
CA SER A 211 -16.79 11.65 0.16
C SER A 211 -17.28 10.46 0.99
N PHE A 212 -16.63 9.30 0.89
CA PHE A 212 -16.91 8.11 1.71
C PHE A 212 -16.18 8.13 3.07
N ASN A 213 -15.45 9.20 3.38
CA ASN A 213 -14.63 9.31 4.59
C ASN A 213 -13.59 8.17 4.70
N ILE A 214 -13.02 7.76 3.55
CA ILE A 214 -11.89 6.82 3.53
C ILE A 214 -10.64 7.55 4.02
N GLU A 215 -9.90 6.93 4.94
CA GLU A 215 -8.75 7.56 5.59
C GLU A 215 -7.56 7.73 4.65
N GLY A 216 -7.41 6.84 3.66
CA GLY A 216 -6.33 6.92 2.70
C GLY A 216 -6.60 6.22 1.38
N VAL A 217 -5.87 6.64 0.34
CA VAL A 217 -5.89 6.00 -0.98
C VAL A 217 -4.48 5.88 -1.53
N ILE A 218 -4.12 4.70 -2.03
CA ILE A 218 -2.87 4.45 -2.73
C ILE A 218 -3.10 4.67 -4.23
N VAL A 219 -2.28 5.53 -4.83
CA VAL A 219 -2.37 5.87 -6.25
C VAL A 219 -1.04 5.53 -6.93
N GLY A 220 -1.08 4.58 -7.84
CA GLY A 220 0.09 4.12 -8.60
C GLY A 220 -0.01 4.51 -10.06
N LYS A 221 -0.46 3.59 -10.90
CA LYS A 221 -0.44 3.69 -12.37
C LYS A 221 -1.05 5.00 -12.91
N ALA A 222 -2.10 5.52 -12.29
CA ALA A 222 -2.73 6.78 -12.71
C ALA A 222 -1.75 7.97 -12.66
N ILE A 223 -0.80 7.99 -11.71
CA ILE A 223 0.25 9.01 -11.64
C ILE A 223 1.24 8.84 -12.79
N TYR A 224 1.75 7.63 -12.99
CA TYR A 224 2.78 7.35 -14.00
C TYR A 224 2.29 7.47 -15.43
N ASP A 225 1.01 7.20 -15.67
CA ASP A 225 0.35 7.35 -16.97
C ASP A 225 -0.29 8.74 -17.15
N ASN A 226 0.04 9.72 -16.26
CA ASN A 226 -0.43 11.13 -16.29
C ASN A 226 -1.97 11.26 -16.35
N LYS A 227 -2.70 10.35 -15.67
CA LYS A 227 -4.17 10.39 -15.57
C LYS A 227 -4.66 11.26 -14.42
N VAL A 228 -3.77 11.61 -13.49
CA VAL A 228 -4.02 12.51 -12.37
C VAL A 228 -2.88 13.52 -12.24
N ASN A 229 -3.22 14.74 -11.85
CA ASN A 229 -2.25 15.78 -11.55
C ASN A 229 -1.85 15.70 -10.08
N LEU A 230 -0.54 15.68 -9.77
CA LEU A 230 -0.04 15.54 -8.41
C LEU A 230 -0.49 16.70 -7.51
N ASN A 231 -0.38 17.95 -8.01
CA ASN A 231 -0.80 19.13 -7.24
C ASN A 231 -2.30 19.07 -6.91
N GLU A 232 -3.13 18.59 -7.85
CA GLU A 232 -4.57 18.47 -7.65
C GLU A 232 -4.91 17.43 -6.58
N ILE A 233 -4.30 16.24 -6.64
CA ILE A 233 -4.61 15.16 -5.69
C ILE A 233 -4.12 15.47 -4.27
N PHE A 234 -3.02 16.20 -4.12
CA PHE A 234 -2.50 16.55 -2.80
C PHE A 234 -3.14 17.82 -2.20
N SER A 235 -3.80 18.65 -3.01
CA SER A 235 -4.52 19.84 -2.54
C SER A 235 -5.85 19.54 -1.86
N LEU A 236 -6.40 18.33 -2.02
CA LEU A 236 -7.67 17.92 -1.37
C LEU A 236 -7.70 18.12 0.16
N LYS A 237 -6.54 18.21 0.81
CA LYS A 237 -6.42 18.51 2.24
C LYS A 237 -6.72 19.96 2.61
N LYS A 238 -6.62 20.92 1.68
CA LYS A 238 -6.71 22.35 2.00
C LYS A 238 -8.16 22.85 2.13
N ASN A 239 -9.14 22.12 1.62
CA ASN A 239 -10.52 22.59 1.52
C ASN A 239 -11.46 22.10 2.63
N VAL A 240 -10.95 21.56 3.74
CA VAL A 240 -11.76 21.01 4.86
C VAL A 240 -11.57 21.81 6.18
N LYS A 241 -11.06 23.03 6.08
CA LYS A 241 -11.12 24.01 7.18
C LYS A 241 -11.77 25.27 6.65
N ASN A 242 -13.10 25.24 6.57
CA ASN A 242 -13.98 26.42 6.73
C ASN A 242 -15.34 25.90 7.15
#